data_e95ca5d95a0017902ce1cbe9cd143f6d
#
_entry.id   e95ca5d95a0017902ce1cbe9cd143f6d
#
_cell.length_a   1.000
_cell.length_b   1.000
_cell.length_c   1.000
_cell.angle_alpha   90.00
_cell.angle_beta   90.00
_cell.angle_gamma   90.00
#
_symmetry.space_group_name_H-M   'P 1'
#
loop_
_entity.id
_entity.type
_entity.pdbx_description
1 polymer ?
#
loop_
_entity_poly.entity_id
_entity_poly.type
_entity_poly.pdbx_seq_one_letter_code
_entity_poly.pdbx_strand_id
1 'polypeptide(L)'
;MSTYNAIKYNVSFANAGGLKLIKTLTASSSSTLSFVDGASDVVLDNTYKEYLFIFNNIHASEQAHLTVNFSVDSGSNYNVSKTTTFFFGSHDEADTATSLSYQSSHDITGTGAHSLGLSFSSDNDAGGAGYMHLFDPSNTTL
;
A
#
# COMPACT_ATOMS: atom_id res chain seq x y z
N MET A 1 32.46 13.57 -32.45
CA MET A 1 31.41 12.62 -32.00
C MET A 1 31.73 12.05 -30.60
N SER A 2 31.81 12.89 -29.58
CA SER A 2 32.14 12.42 -28.22
C SER A 2 31.17 12.90 -27.15
N THR A 3 30.09 13.52 -27.54
CA THR A 3 29.22 14.24 -26.59
C THR A 3 28.06 13.41 -26.04
N TYR A 4 27.64 12.36 -26.76
CA TYR A 4 26.49 11.57 -26.34
C TYR A 4 26.80 10.67 -25.10
N ASN A 5 27.99 10.08 -25.05
CA ASN A 5 28.38 9.26 -23.92
C ASN A 5 28.67 10.10 -22.65
N ALA A 6 29.17 11.33 -22.80
CA ALA A 6 29.43 12.20 -21.67
C ALA A 6 28.12 12.69 -21.02
N ILE A 7 27.07 12.95 -21.80
CA ILE A 7 25.76 13.31 -21.29
C ILE A 7 25.13 12.15 -20.52
N LYS A 8 25.29 10.92 -21.01
CA LYS A 8 24.72 9.72 -20.38
C LYS A 8 25.26 9.46 -18.96
N TYR A 9 26.49 9.88 -18.69
CA TYR A 9 27.11 9.64 -17.37
C TYR A 9 27.12 10.85 -16.43
N ASN A 10 26.81 12.04 -16.92
CA ASN A 10 26.78 13.25 -16.11
C ASN A 10 25.38 13.62 -15.61
N VAL A 11 24.36 12.95 -16.03
CA VAL A 11 23.01 13.14 -15.46
C VAL A 11 22.91 12.22 -14.24
N SER A 12 23.19 12.76 -13.07
CA SER A 12 22.84 12.10 -11.81
C SER A 12 21.32 12.10 -11.67
N PHE A 13 20.69 11.02 -12.03
CA PHE A 13 19.25 10.80 -11.81
C PHE A 13 18.91 10.62 -10.32
N ALA A 14 19.89 10.68 -9.43
CA ALA A 14 19.68 10.55 -8.01
C ALA A 14 18.70 11.58 -7.41
N ASN A 15 18.45 12.68 -8.13
CA ASN A 15 17.50 13.73 -7.71
C ASN A 15 16.42 14.04 -8.77
N ALA A 16 16.24 13.18 -9.76
CA ALA A 16 15.29 13.45 -10.86
C ALA A 16 13.84 13.02 -10.53
N GLY A 17 13.48 12.90 -9.25
CA GLY A 17 12.10 12.60 -8.84
C GLY A 17 11.61 11.20 -9.22
N GLY A 18 12.51 10.28 -9.55
CA GLY A 18 12.16 8.90 -9.87
C GLY A 18 11.84 8.06 -8.63
N LEU A 19 10.95 7.08 -8.79
CA LEU A 19 10.69 6.08 -7.75
C LEU A 19 11.94 5.22 -7.53
N LYS A 20 12.28 4.99 -6.25
CA LYS A 20 13.30 4.04 -5.83
C LYS A 20 12.63 2.83 -5.22
N LEU A 21 12.87 1.64 -5.78
CA LEU A 21 12.40 0.40 -5.15
C LEU A 21 13.15 0.21 -3.83
N ILE A 22 12.40 0.09 -2.74
CA ILE A 22 12.92 -0.18 -1.41
C ILE A 22 12.85 -1.69 -1.13
N LYS A 23 11.65 -2.26 -1.22
CA LYS A 23 11.43 -3.68 -0.87
C LYS A 23 10.28 -4.28 -1.64
N THR A 24 10.40 -5.55 -1.98
CA THR A 24 9.29 -6.38 -2.45
C THR A 24 9.06 -7.51 -1.45
N LEU A 25 7.82 -7.71 -1.04
CA LEU A 25 7.37 -8.86 -0.26
C LEU A 25 6.38 -9.68 -1.10
N THR A 26 6.51 -11.00 -1.04
CA THR A 26 5.59 -11.92 -1.71
C THR A 26 4.84 -12.72 -0.66
N ALA A 27 3.52 -12.66 -0.69
CA ALA A 27 2.69 -13.51 0.15
C ALA A 27 2.78 -14.97 -0.34
N SER A 28 2.98 -15.88 0.59
CA SER A 28 2.93 -17.32 0.34
C SER A 28 2.30 -17.98 1.56
N SER A 29 1.00 -18.27 1.48
CA SER A 29 0.20 -18.79 2.59
C SER A 29 0.33 -17.95 3.87
N SER A 30 0.45 -16.62 3.71
CA SER A 30 0.61 -15.68 4.81
C SER A 30 -0.63 -14.82 4.95
N SER A 31 -1.17 -14.73 6.15
CA SER A 31 -2.29 -13.84 6.47
C SER A 31 -1.87 -12.37 6.55
N THR A 32 -0.59 -12.09 6.76
CA THR A 32 -0.04 -10.73 6.90
C THR A 32 1.34 -10.61 6.29
N LEU A 33 1.65 -9.43 5.78
CA LEU A 33 3.00 -9.01 5.41
C LEU A 33 3.32 -7.71 6.14
N SER A 34 4.52 -7.59 6.70
CA SER A 34 4.93 -6.39 7.43
C SER A 34 6.17 -5.76 6.81
N PHE A 35 6.09 -4.47 6.53
CA PHE A 35 7.25 -3.62 6.24
C PHE A 35 7.63 -2.94 7.55
N VAL A 36 8.75 -3.34 8.13
CA VAL A 36 9.23 -2.79 9.42
C VAL A 36 10.46 -1.96 9.16
N ASP A 37 10.40 -0.69 9.54
CA ASP A 37 11.52 0.24 9.37
C ASP A 37 12.81 -0.29 10.04
N GLY A 38 13.92 -0.18 9.31
CA GLY A 38 15.23 -0.70 9.73
C GLY A 38 15.40 -2.21 9.63
N ALA A 39 14.37 -2.98 9.29
CA ALA A 39 14.45 -4.42 9.12
C ALA A 39 14.49 -4.82 7.64
N SER A 40 15.44 -5.69 7.28
CA SER A 40 15.52 -6.29 5.92
C SER A 40 15.50 -5.26 4.79
N ASP A 41 16.26 -4.20 4.92
CA ASP A 41 16.38 -3.08 3.96
C ASP A 41 15.12 -2.22 3.79
N VAL A 42 14.12 -2.36 4.64
CA VAL A 42 12.95 -1.48 4.66
C VAL A 42 13.35 -0.13 5.26
N VAL A 43 12.95 0.93 4.57
CA VAL A 43 13.16 2.32 5.01
C VAL A 43 11.80 3.01 5.00
N LEU A 44 11.32 3.41 6.18
CA LEU A 44 10.06 4.14 6.40
C LEU A 44 10.28 5.32 7.36
N ASP A 45 11.45 5.93 7.30
CA ASP A 45 11.90 7.05 8.11
C ASP A 45 11.76 8.40 7.38
N ASN A 46 12.51 9.40 7.79
CA ASN A 46 12.54 10.74 7.18
C ASN A 46 13.31 10.82 5.84
N THR A 47 13.85 9.71 5.32
CA THR A 47 14.63 9.69 4.08
C THR A 47 13.76 10.12 2.89
N TYR A 48 12.52 9.71 2.86
CA TYR A 48 11.56 10.10 1.82
C TYR A 48 10.32 10.72 2.44
N LYS A 49 9.75 11.70 1.74
CA LYS A 49 8.52 12.36 2.15
C LYS A 49 7.25 11.60 1.74
N GLU A 50 7.41 10.66 0.84
CA GLU A 50 6.33 9.84 0.30
C GLU A 50 6.82 8.43 0.04
N TYR A 51 6.02 7.46 0.44
CA TYR A 51 6.22 6.03 0.17
C TYR A 51 5.02 5.50 -0.60
N LEU A 52 5.30 4.85 -1.72
CA LEU A 52 4.28 4.22 -2.57
C LEU A 52 4.32 2.71 -2.36
N PHE A 53 3.20 2.16 -1.90
CA PHE A 53 2.98 0.73 -1.82
C PHE A 53 2.16 0.29 -3.04
N ILE A 54 2.66 -0.68 -3.79
CA ILE A 54 1.99 -1.25 -4.95
C ILE A 54 1.57 -2.66 -4.58
N PHE A 55 0.28 -2.93 -4.70
CA PHE A 55 -0.32 -4.24 -4.51
C PHE A 55 -0.54 -4.86 -5.89
N ASN A 56 0.03 -6.02 -6.13
CA ASN A 56 -0.07 -6.68 -7.42
C ASN A 56 -0.50 -8.12 -7.23
N ASN A 57 -1.54 -8.51 -7.92
CA ASN A 57 -2.11 -9.85 -7.89
C ASN A 57 -2.37 -10.36 -6.46
N ILE A 58 -3.08 -9.55 -5.67
CA ILE A 58 -3.53 -9.97 -4.34
C ILE A 58 -4.65 -10.98 -4.52
N HIS A 59 -4.40 -12.20 -4.07
CA HIS A 59 -5.33 -13.31 -4.10
C HIS A 59 -5.53 -13.85 -2.69
N ALA A 60 -6.77 -14.01 -2.29
CA ALA A 60 -7.14 -14.55 -0.98
C ALA A 60 -7.44 -16.05 -1.10
N SER A 61 -7.10 -16.85 -0.08
CA SER A 61 -7.47 -18.27 0.00
C SER A 61 -8.93 -18.48 0.42
N GLU A 62 -9.54 -17.45 1.00
CA GLU A 62 -10.95 -17.38 1.36
C GLU A 62 -11.44 -15.96 1.10
N GLN A 63 -12.76 -15.75 1.06
CA GLN A 63 -13.30 -14.41 0.90
C GLN A 63 -12.81 -13.49 2.04
N ALA A 64 -12.08 -12.45 1.70
CA ALA A 64 -11.43 -11.56 2.68
C ALA A 64 -11.36 -10.11 2.20
N HIS A 65 -11.03 -9.23 3.12
CA HIS A 65 -10.71 -7.83 2.82
C HIS A 65 -9.20 -7.64 2.86
N LEU A 66 -8.66 -6.89 1.90
CA LEU A 66 -7.31 -6.36 2.03
C LEU A 66 -7.34 -5.21 3.03
N THR A 67 -6.55 -5.30 4.09
CA THR A 67 -6.50 -4.28 5.13
C THR A 67 -5.08 -3.79 5.38
N VAL A 68 -4.97 -2.59 5.95
CA VAL A 68 -3.71 -2.01 6.42
C VAL A 68 -3.83 -1.60 7.88
N ASN A 69 -2.74 -1.76 8.62
CA ASN A 69 -2.58 -1.17 9.94
C ASN A 69 -1.14 -0.67 10.12
N PHE A 70 -0.91 0.16 11.13
CA PHE A 70 0.36 0.82 11.36
C PHE A 70 0.89 0.54 12.76
N SER A 71 2.22 0.58 12.87
CA SER A 71 2.99 0.41 14.09
C SER A 71 3.94 1.57 14.27
N VAL A 72 4.14 2.01 15.52
CA VAL A 72 5.17 3.01 15.91
C VAL A 72 6.22 2.41 16.84
N ASP A 73 6.20 1.10 17.03
CA ASP A 73 7.10 0.36 17.92
C ASP A 73 7.81 -0.80 17.21
N SER A 74 8.28 -0.53 15.99
CA SER A 74 9.03 -1.48 15.16
C SER A 74 8.29 -2.80 14.90
N GLY A 75 6.98 -2.71 14.68
CA GLY A 75 6.15 -3.86 14.32
C GLY A 75 5.73 -4.74 15.49
N SER A 76 5.98 -4.32 16.74
CA SER A 76 5.56 -5.07 17.92
C SER A 76 4.05 -5.00 18.15
N ASN A 77 3.45 -3.82 17.92
CA ASN A 77 2.01 -3.62 18.01
C ASN A 77 1.52 -2.79 16.81
N TYR A 78 0.43 -3.24 16.20
CA TYR A 78 -0.23 -2.54 15.10
C TYR A 78 -1.50 -1.83 15.62
N ASN A 79 -1.30 -0.79 16.39
CA ASN A 79 -2.35 -0.12 17.16
C ASN A 79 -2.33 1.42 17.04
N VAL A 80 -1.80 1.96 15.96
CA VAL A 80 -1.85 3.40 15.70
C VAL A 80 -3.29 3.84 15.50
N SER A 81 -3.71 4.84 16.28
CA SER A 81 -5.03 5.45 16.13
C SER A 81 -5.11 6.23 14.82
N LYS A 82 -6.20 6.07 14.11
CA LYS A 82 -6.43 6.73 12.82
C LYS A 82 -7.91 7.02 12.62
N THR A 83 -8.20 8.02 11.80
CA THR A 83 -9.54 8.31 11.29
C THR A 83 -9.54 8.08 9.79
N THR A 84 -10.46 7.29 9.30
CA THR A 84 -10.54 6.91 7.89
C THR A 84 -11.95 7.04 7.36
N THR A 85 -12.06 7.11 6.04
CA THR A 85 -13.32 7.03 5.30
C THR A 85 -13.17 6.00 4.19
N PHE A 86 -14.26 5.36 3.80
CA PHE A 86 -14.26 4.37 2.75
C PHE A 86 -15.38 4.60 1.74
N PHE A 87 -14.99 4.69 0.47
CA PHE A 87 -15.91 4.75 -0.68
C PHE A 87 -15.60 3.62 -1.62
N PHE A 88 -16.62 3.04 -2.24
CA PHE A 88 -16.41 2.06 -3.30
C PHE A 88 -17.36 2.25 -4.47
N GLY A 89 -16.87 1.94 -5.65
CA GLY A 89 -17.67 1.75 -6.84
C GLY A 89 -17.69 0.29 -7.23
N SER A 90 -18.83 -0.24 -7.63
CA SER A 90 -18.95 -1.60 -8.10
C SER A 90 -19.78 -1.66 -9.37
N HIS A 91 -19.45 -2.65 -10.19
CA HIS A 91 -20.18 -3.05 -11.39
C HIS A 91 -20.13 -4.57 -11.45
N ASP A 92 -21.25 -5.22 -11.62
CA ASP A 92 -21.29 -6.67 -11.73
C ASP A 92 -20.95 -7.12 -13.16
N GLU A 93 -20.47 -8.34 -13.31
CA GLU A 93 -20.07 -8.91 -14.58
C GLU A 93 -21.26 -9.04 -15.56
N ALA A 94 -22.46 -9.21 -15.03
CA ALA A 94 -23.68 -9.35 -15.83
C ALA A 94 -24.24 -8.01 -16.33
N ASP A 95 -23.60 -6.87 -15.99
CA ASP A 95 -24.07 -5.51 -16.30
C ASP A 95 -25.49 -5.22 -15.79
N THR A 96 -25.86 -5.83 -14.67
CA THR A 96 -27.19 -5.70 -14.08
C THR A 96 -27.22 -4.81 -12.84
N ALA A 97 -26.08 -4.62 -12.19
CA ALA A 97 -25.99 -3.82 -10.97
C ALA A 97 -24.73 -2.94 -10.95
N THR A 98 -24.92 -1.67 -10.67
CA THR A 98 -23.86 -0.72 -10.43
C THR A 98 -24.09 0.01 -9.11
N SER A 99 -23.02 0.36 -8.40
CA SER A 99 -23.12 1.13 -7.17
C SER A 99 -21.93 2.06 -7.01
N LEU A 100 -22.18 3.26 -6.52
CA LEU A 100 -21.18 4.14 -5.92
C LEU A 100 -21.67 4.48 -4.51
N SER A 101 -20.92 4.09 -3.50
CA SER A 101 -21.41 4.12 -2.13
C SER A 101 -20.34 4.55 -1.14
N TYR A 102 -20.76 5.35 -0.16
CA TYR A 102 -20.03 5.58 1.06
C TYR A 102 -20.33 4.46 2.05
N GLN A 103 -19.30 3.83 2.57
CA GLN A 103 -19.40 2.65 3.43
C GLN A 103 -18.96 2.97 4.85
N SER A 104 -19.86 3.54 5.64
CA SER A 104 -19.59 3.92 7.02
C SER A 104 -19.20 2.73 7.94
N SER A 105 -19.61 1.51 7.59
CA SER A 105 -19.23 0.30 8.33
C SER A 105 -17.74 -0.06 8.22
N HIS A 106 -17.03 0.54 7.26
CA HIS A 106 -15.60 0.37 7.06
C HIS A 106 -14.78 1.59 7.48
N ASP A 107 -15.44 2.64 8.00
CA ASP A 107 -14.76 3.76 8.62
C ASP A 107 -14.13 3.34 9.95
N ILE A 108 -12.97 3.85 10.22
CA ILE A 108 -12.26 3.62 11.47
C ILE A 108 -12.05 4.97 12.17
N THR A 109 -12.43 5.01 13.44
CA THR A 109 -11.93 6.00 14.40
C THR A 109 -11.35 5.23 15.55
N GLY A 110 -10.01 5.03 15.55
CA GLY A 110 -9.31 4.21 16.54
C GLY A 110 -8.19 3.37 15.94
N THR A 111 -7.89 2.24 16.56
CA THR A 111 -6.69 1.43 16.31
C THR A 111 -6.91 0.23 15.36
N GLY A 112 -8.14 0.01 14.92
CA GLY A 112 -8.49 -1.09 14.01
C GLY A 112 -7.76 -1.03 12.66
N ALA A 113 -7.72 -2.14 11.93
CA ALA A 113 -7.19 -2.17 10.57
C ALA A 113 -8.17 -1.52 9.61
N HIS A 114 -7.67 -0.69 8.70
CA HIS A 114 -8.47 -0.03 7.66
C HIS A 114 -8.56 -0.90 6.40
N SER A 115 -9.74 -1.03 5.82
CA SER A 115 -9.95 -1.73 4.57
C SER A 115 -9.44 -0.91 3.38
N LEU A 116 -8.57 -1.52 2.57
CA LEU A 116 -8.11 -0.99 1.28
C LEU A 116 -8.91 -1.58 0.11
N GLY A 117 -9.47 -2.76 0.31
CA GLY A 117 -10.29 -3.44 -0.69
C GLY A 117 -11.22 -4.44 -0.04
N LEU A 118 -12.41 -4.58 -0.60
CA LEU A 118 -13.47 -5.42 -0.06
C LEU A 118 -13.64 -6.71 -0.84
N SER A 119 -13.96 -7.78 -0.12
CA SER A 119 -14.49 -9.02 -0.68
C SER A 119 -13.67 -9.63 -1.82
N PHE A 120 -12.34 -9.69 -1.63
CA PHE A 120 -11.52 -10.49 -2.53
C PHE A 120 -12.00 -11.94 -2.47
N SER A 121 -12.37 -12.47 -3.63
CA SER A 121 -12.80 -13.87 -3.76
C SER A 121 -11.61 -14.82 -3.67
N SER A 122 -11.89 -16.08 -3.35
CA SER A 122 -10.94 -17.19 -3.43
C SER A 122 -10.94 -17.89 -4.80
N ASP A 123 -11.72 -17.41 -5.75
CA ASP A 123 -11.78 -17.98 -7.09
C ASP A 123 -10.43 -17.81 -7.80
N ASN A 124 -10.04 -18.81 -8.58
CA ASN A 124 -8.71 -18.87 -9.19
C ASN A 124 -8.39 -17.71 -10.14
N ASP A 125 -9.40 -17.09 -10.71
CA ASP A 125 -9.30 -15.92 -11.60
C ASP A 125 -9.54 -14.58 -10.89
N ALA A 126 -9.90 -14.61 -9.61
CA ALA A 126 -10.08 -13.41 -8.81
C ALA A 126 -8.74 -12.86 -8.33
N GLY A 127 -8.43 -11.66 -8.69
CA GLY A 127 -7.22 -10.98 -8.24
C GLY A 127 -7.46 -9.51 -8.02
N GLY A 128 -6.74 -8.94 -7.06
CA GLY A 128 -6.77 -7.52 -6.75
C GLY A 128 -5.45 -6.83 -7.05
N ALA A 129 -5.52 -5.61 -7.50
CA ALA A 129 -4.38 -4.73 -7.67
C ALA A 129 -4.72 -3.33 -7.17
N GLY A 130 -3.71 -2.60 -6.74
CA GLY A 130 -3.92 -1.24 -6.26
C GLY A 130 -2.63 -0.60 -5.77
N TYR A 131 -2.76 0.58 -5.22
CA TYR A 131 -1.65 1.28 -4.61
C TYR A 131 -2.11 2.11 -3.41
N MET A 132 -1.17 2.41 -2.52
CA MET A 132 -1.37 3.28 -1.37
C MET A 132 -0.18 4.23 -1.27
N HIS A 133 -0.47 5.49 -1.06
CA HIS A 133 0.52 6.51 -0.71
C HIS A 133 0.54 6.70 0.81
N LEU A 134 1.73 6.71 1.37
CA LEU A 134 1.98 7.05 2.77
C LEU A 134 2.90 8.27 2.81
N PHE A 135 2.38 9.37 3.33
CA PHE A 135 3.09 10.64 3.39
C PHE A 135 3.70 10.85 4.77
N ASP A 136 4.98 11.22 4.78
CA ASP A 136 5.74 11.69 5.94
C ASP A 136 5.52 10.84 7.23
N PRO A 137 5.68 9.50 7.16
CA PRO A 137 5.26 8.60 8.24
C PRO A 137 6.01 8.79 9.57
N SER A 138 7.18 9.41 9.52
CA SER A 138 8.01 9.67 10.72
C SER A 138 7.81 11.08 11.27
N ASN A 139 6.89 11.87 10.70
CA ASN A 139 6.63 13.22 11.20
C ASN A 139 5.87 13.15 12.53
N THR A 140 6.45 13.75 13.54
CA THR A 140 5.86 13.87 14.89
C THR A 140 5.32 15.27 15.18
N THR A 141 5.39 16.17 14.20
CA THR A 141 4.93 17.56 14.31
C THR A 141 3.64 17.72 13.49
N LEU A 142 2.58 18.08 14.15
CA LEU A 142 1.30 18.45 13.52
C LEU A 142 1.26 19.95 13.26
#